data_48b043e7a1b66bf0f7b0267266e7b32b
#
_entry.id   48b043e7a1b66bf0f7b0267266e7b32b
#
_cell.length_a   1.000
_cell.length_b   1.000
_cell.length_c   1.000
_cell.angle_alpha   90.00
_cell.angle_beta   90.00
_cell.angle_gamma   90.00
#
_symmetry.space_group_name_H-M   'P 1'
#
loop_
_entity.id
_entity.type
_entity.pdbx_description
1 polymer ?
#
loop_
_entity_poly.entity_id
_entity_poly.type
_entity_poly.pdbx_seq_one_letter_code
_entity_poly.pdbx_strand_id
1 'polypeptide(L)'
;RCYRRFRELYAGKLRFHTHNQKGMKKYSEENIEKLEQYIQTSGPNNLVEWYISDAKNGDEAPEYLMDGLNSYEVDKAQGNSYLSLYLPWNILFSAEGKQEFQEWLQFLCQELEPDHGDCGYTLVMPRDYYLFMPQECELAQRYQAIVVNSTVHMHKTNYRNSIRSVQWLTLLADRYIERLGGEAHVRKVLSANPEITLTRYPGGLIIQAGDYPDLTAGTPPESYYRINELIRPIRYVRQEGHSLHFLGEGHFTGETTQQWYERYDRGPMVVSPLYAGEPARVDGYWTTKGRENVETIFLQGTPAIDIEGNPPGRTEWRLIREIPHDDER
;
A
#
# COMPACT_ATOMS: atom_id res chain seq x y z
N ARG A 1 -15.07 -3.21 -14.86
CA ARG A 1 -16.14 -3.63 -13.96
C ARG A 1 -16.25 -2.71 -12.76
N CYS A 2 -15.14 -2.44 -12.01
CA CYS A 2 -15.16 -1.60 -10.81
C CYS A 2 -15.77 -0.22 -11.06
N TYR A 3 -15.33 0.46 -12.12
CA TYR A 3 -15.88 1.75 -12.55
C TYR A 3 -17.40 1.71 -12.76
N ARG A 4 -17.92 0.67 -13.47
CA ARG A 4 -19.35 0.53 -13.72
C ARG A 4 -20.16 0.33 -12.45
N ARG A 5 -19.70 -0.57 -11.57
CA ARG A 5 -20.35 -0.79 -10.27
C ARG A 5 -20.40 0.50 -9.45
N PHE A 6 -19.30 1.26 -9.38
CA PHE A 6 -19.27 2.53 -8.68
C PHE A 6 -20.27 3.53 -9.26
N ARG A 7 -20.30 3.65 -10.58
CA ARG A 7 -21.27 4.51 -11.27
C ARG A 7 -22.71 4.09 -11.00
N GLU A 8 -23.03 2.81 -11.10
CA GLU A 8 -24.37 2.29 -10.89
C GLU A 8 -24.88 2.56 -9.47
N LEU A 9 -24.04 2.32 -8.47
CA LEU A 9 -24.41 2.53 -7.06
C LEU A 9 -24.55 4.02 -6.69
N TYR A 10 -23.71 4.88 -7.26
CA TYR A 10 -23.63 6.29 -6.84
C TYR A 10 -24.01 7.30 -7.92
N ALA A 11 -24.65 6.90 -9.03
CA ALA A 11 -25.02 7.76 -10.15
C ALA A 11 -25.73 9.06 -9.72
N GLY A 12 -26.64 9.00 -8.74
CA GLY A 12 -27.35 10.16 -8.22
C GLY A 12 -26.49 11.16 -7.44
N LYS A 13 -25.29 10.75 -7.00
CA LYS A 13 -24.34 11.58 -6.24
C LYS A 13 -23.26 12.17 -7.12
N LEU A 14 -22.78 11.43 -8.12
CA LEU A 14 -21.63 11.79 -8.94
C LEU A 14 -21.84 13.11 -9.69
N ARG A 15 -20.79 13.94 -9.76
CA ARG A 15 -20.82 15.29 -10.35
C ARG A 15 -19.73 15.52 -11.38
N PHE A 16 -18.53 14.97 -11.17
CA PHE A 16 -17.37 15.20 -12.04
C PHE A 16 -16.58 13.93 -12.32
N HIS A 17 -15.92 13.95 -13.46
CA HIS A 17 -14.92 12.95 -13.81
C HIS A 17 -13.76 13.59 -14.58
N THR A 18 -12.64 12.90 -14.65
CA THR A 18 -11.52 13.23 -15.54
C THR A 18 -10.87 11.96 -16.05
N HIS A 19 -10.14 12.04 -17.15
CA HIS A 19 -9.31 10.97 -17.67
C HIS A 19 -8.09 11.55 -18.40
N ASN A 20 -6.97 10.84 -18.37
CA ASN A 20 -5.72 11.22 -19.04
C ASN A 20 -5.31 12.66 -18.78
N GLN A 21 -5.28 13.09 -17.53
CA GLN A 21 -4.87 14.44 -17.12
C GLN A 21 -5.64 15.58 -17.82
N LYS A 22 -6.75 15.27 -18.49
CA LYS A 22 -7.64 16.28 -19.02
C LYS A 22 -8.37 16.95 -17.86
N GLY A 23 -8.70 18.22 -18.03
CA GLY A 23 -9.45 18.99 -17.03
C GLY A 23 -10.74 18.30 -16.61
N MET A 24 -11.23 18.63 -15.43
CA MET A 24 -12.49 18.08 -14.89
C MET A 24 -13.66 18.34 -15.83
N LYS A 25 -14.46 17.31 -16.06
CA LYS A 25 -15.67 17.35 -16.87
C LYS A 25 -16.89 17.08 -16.00
N LYS A 26 -17.96 17.80 -16.27
CA LYS A 26 -19.25 17.58 -15.61
C LYS A 26 -19.74 16.15 -15.89
N TYR A 27 -20.29 15.51 -14.87
CA TYR A 27 -20.97 14.22 -15.01
C TYR A 27 -22.21 14.39 -15.89
N SER A 28 -22.22 13.72 -17.01
CA SER A 28 -23.35 13.60 -17.94
C SER A 28 -23.25 12.28 -18.68
N GLU A 29 -24.35 11.73 -19.15
CA GLU A 29 -24.34 10.46 -19.88
C GLU A 29 -23.34 10.47 -21.05
N GLU A 30 -23.37 11.51 -21.87
CA GLU A 30 -22.44 11.65 -23.01
C GLU A 30 -20.97 11.63 -22.58
N ASN A 31 -20.61 12.32 -21.50
CA ASN A 31 -19.24 12.38 -21.03
C ASN A 31 -18.80 11.04 -20.41
N ILE A 32 -19.72 10.35 -19.77
CA ILE A 32 -19.50 9.05 -19.15
C ILE A 32 -19.34 7.96 -20.20
N GLU A 33 -20.14 7.97 -21.27
CA GLU A 33 -19.97 7.05 -22.40
C GLU A 33 -18.60 7.23 -23.04
N LYS A 34 -18.14 8.46 -23.22
CA LYS A 34 -16.79 8.74 -23.73
C LYS A 34 -15.69 8.20 -22.80
N LEU A 35 -15.85 8.32 -21.50
CA LEU A 35 -14.92 7.75 -20.52
C LEU A 35 -14.93 6.22 -20.57
N GLU A 36 -16.11 5.59 -20.60
CA GLU A 36 -16.21 4.14 -20.74
C GLU A 36 -15.59 3.62 -22.01
N GLN A 37 -15.88 4.27 -23.13
CA GLN A 37 -15.27 3.94 -24.43
C GLN A 37 -13.75 4.07 -24.35
N TYR A 38 -13.24 5.14 -23.75
CA TYR A 38 -11.81 5.32 -23.55
C TYR A 38 -11.20 4.17 -22.73
N ILE A 39 -11.78 3.80 -21.58
CA ILE A 39 -11.30 2.69 -20.74
C ILE A 39 -11.32 1.36 -21.50
N GLN A 40 -12.38 1.10 -22.29
CA GLN A 40 -12.57 -0.16 -23.01
C GLN A 40 -11.69 -0.30 -24.25
N THR A 41 -11.42 0.81 -24.93
CA THR A 41 -10.66 0.81 -26.19
C THR A 41 -9.17 1.06 -26.00
N SER A 42 -8.77 1.46 -24.79
CA SER A 42 -7.36 1.63 -24.47
C SER A 42 -6.66 0.26 -24.45
N GLY A 43 -5.65 0.13 -25.30
CA GLY A 43 -4.83 -1.09 -25.35
C GLY A 43 -3.87 -1.21 -24.16
N PRO A 44 -3.24 -2.37 -23.98
CA PRO A 44 -2.33 -2.65 -22.89
C PRO A 44 -1.12 -1.70 -22.81
N ASN A 45 -0.74 -1.12 -23.98
CA ASN A 45 0.39 -0.18 -24.06
C ASN A 45 -0.01 1.28 -23.79
N ASN A 46 -1.25 1.53 -23.42
CA ASN A 46 -1.73 2.88 -23.14
C ASN A 46 -1.82 3.12 -21.64
N LEU A 47 -1.30 4.25 -21.19
CA LEU A 47 -1.58 4.75 -19.85
C LEU A 47 -3.07 5.07 -19.75
N VAL A 48 -3.75 4.43 -18.81
CA VAL A 48 -5.18 4.66 -18.54
C VAL A 48 -5.32 5.21 -17.14
N GLU A 49 -5.55 6.51 -17.04
CA GLU A 49 -5.83 7.20 -15.79
C GLU A 49 -7.27 7.71 -15.84
N TRP A 50 -8.01 7.54 -14.75
CA TRP A 50 -9.36 8.06 -14.63
C TRP A 50 -9.71 8.35 -13.17
N TYR A 51 -10.65 9.28 -13.00
CA TYR A 51 -11.13 9.78 -11.72
C TYR A 51 -12.62 10.10 -11.86
N ILE A 52 -13.43 9.73 -10.87
CA ILE A 52 -14.86 10.07 -10.83
C ILE A 52 -15.28 10.32 -9.38
N SER A 53 -16.04 11.40 -9.14
CA SER A 53 -16.42 11.80 -7.78
C SER A 53 -17.74 12.57 -7.72
N ASP A 54 -18.20 12.79 -6.48
CA ASP A 54 -19.36 13.63 -6.14
C ASP A 54 -19.00 15.09 -5.84
N ALA A 55 -17.72 15.47 -5.87
CA ALA A 55 -17.29 16.85 -5.70
C ALA A 55 -17.98 17.78 -6.70
N LYS A 56 -18.39 18.98 -6.30
CA LYS A 56 -19.07 19.95 -7.18
C LYS A 56 -18.09 20.68 -8.09
N ASN A 57 -16.85 20.78 -7.68
CA ASN A 57 -15.75 21.42 -8.42
C ASN A 57 -14.40 20.86 -7.98
N GLY A 58 -13.30 21.35 -8.55
CA GLY A 58 -11.95 20.89 -8.25
C GLY A 58 -11.42 21.25 -6.86
N ASP A 59 -12.06 22.22 -6.19
CA ASP A 59 -11.64 22.76 -4.89
C ASP A 59 -12.40 22.12 -3.72
N GLU A 60 -13.36 21.24 -4.00
CA GLU A 60 -14.16 20.53 -3.00
C GLU A 60 -13.64 19.10 -2.81
N ALA A 61 -13.45 18.70 -1.56
CA ALA A 61 -13.13 17.32 -1.22
C ALA A 61 -14.36 16.43 -1.41
N PRO A 62 -14.24 15.32 -2.15
CA PRO A 62 -15.36 14.40 -2.35
C PRO A 62 -15.60 13.50 -1.13
N GLU A 63 -16.84 13.06 -0.96
CA GLU A 63 -17.20 11.95 -0.07
C GLU A 63 -17.15 10.60 -0.79
N TYR A 64 -17.53 10.59 -2.09
CA TYR A 64 -17.52 9.42 -2.95
C TYR A 64 -16.55 9.65 -4.11
N LEU A 65 -15.48 8.88 -4.12
CA LEU A 65 -14.45 8.98 -5.14
C LEU A 65 -13.98 7.57 -5.52
N MET A 66 -13.81 7.37 -6.81
CA MET A 66 -13.04 6.24 -7.32
C MET A 66 -12.04 6.76 -8.36
N ASP A 67 -10.80 6.35 -8.25
CA ASP A 67 -9.75 6.64 -9.22
C ASP A 67 -8.91 5.41 -9.50
N GLY A 68 -8.28 5.40 -10.65
CA GLY A 68 -7.44 4.30 -11.03
C GLY A 68 -6.43 4.67 -12.11
N LEU A 69 -5.31 3.98 -12.05
CA LEU A 69 -4.23 4.10 -13.02
C LEU A 69 -3.79 2.71 -13.46
N ASN A 70 -3.87 2.45 -14.76
CA ASN A 70 -3.21 1.32 -15.38
C ASN A 70 -1.98 1.81 -16.14
N SER A 71 -0.79 1.42 -15.69
CA SER A 71 0.48 1.82 -16.29
C SER A 71 1.43 0.65 -16.51
N TYR A 72 0.99 -0.56 -16.19
CA TYR A 72 1.86 -1.74 -16.15
C TYR A 72 2.63 -1.97 -17.45
N GLU A 73 1.92 -2.02 -18.59
CA GLU A 73 2.53 -2.31 -19.89
C GLU A 73 3.34 -1.12 -20.40
N VAL A 74 2.88 0.11 -20.13
CA VAL A 74 3.58 1.34 -20.56
C VAL A 74 4.95 1.44 -19.90
N ASP A 75 5.01 1.11 -18.61
CA ASP A 75 6.25 1.14 -17.84
C ASP A 75 7.06 -0.17 -17.97
N LYS A 76 6.70 -1.05 -18.91
CA LYS A 76 7.34 -2.36 -19.13
C LYS A 76 7.50 -3.16 -17.84
N ALA A 77 6.40 -3.27 -17.10
CA ALA A 77 6.33 -3.93 -15.81
C ALA A 77 7.20 -3.29 -14.71
N GLN A 78 7.59 -2.05 -14.85
CA GLN A 78 8.32 -1.34 -13.80
C GLN A 78 7.39 -0.67 -12.77
N GLY A 79 6.14 -0.39 -13.12
CA GLY A 79 5.15 0.22 -12.24
C GLY A 79 3.99 -0.70 -11.91
N ASN A 80 3.37 -0.48 -10.77
CA ASN A 80 2.11 -1.12 -10.41
C ASN A 80 0.93 -0.29 -10.94
N SER A 81 -0.12 -0.97 -11.36
CA SER A 81 -1.44 -0.35 -11.52
C SER A 81 -2.07 -0.21 -10.14
N TYR A 82 -2.95 0.78 -9.94
CA TYR A 82 -3.70 0.91 -8.71
C TYR A 82 -5.16 1.27 -8.97
N LEU A 83 -5.98 1.00 -7.97
CA LEU A 83 -7.35 1.48 -7.88
C LEU A 83 -7.61 1.91 -6.43
N SER A 84 -8.17 3.13 -6.26
CA SER A 84 -8.58 3.64 -4.97
C SER A 84 -10.09 3.85 -4.95
N LEU A 85 -10.72 3.49 -3.84
CA LEU A 85 -12.13 3.73 -3.56
C LEU A 85 -12.24 4.49 -2.23
N TYR A 86 -12.92 5.63 -2.27
CA TYR A 86 -13.20 6.43 -1.08
C TYR A 86 -14.71 6.47 -0.86
N LEU A 87 -15.10 6.22 0.38
CA LEU A 87 -16.47 6.22 0.86
C LEU A 87 -16.56 7.12 2.08
N PRO A 88 -17.76 7.61 2.45
CA PRO A 88 -17.93 8.46 3.63
C PRO A 88 -17.32 7.80 4.88
N TRP A 89 -16.63 8.60 5.68
CA TRP A 89 -15.90 8.14 6.88
C TRP A 89 -16.79 7.40 7.89
N ASN A 90 -18.08 7.70 7.90
CA ASN A 90 -19.07 7.12 8.79
C ASN A 90 -19.82 5.91 8.20
N ILE A 91 -19.42 5.42 7.03
CA ILE A 91 -20.10 4.27 6.37
C ILE A 91 -20.19 3.05 7.28
N LEU A 92 -19.20 2.84 8.13
CA LEU A 92 -19.17 1.70 9.05
C LEU A 92 -20.05 1.87 10.30
N PHE A 93 -20.77 2.99 10.47
CA PHE A 93 -21.57 3.25 11.66
C PHE A 93 -22.99 2.67 11.59
N SER A 94 -23.44 2.27 10.41
CA SER A 94 -24.71 1.57 10.23
C SER A 94 -24.52 0.13 9.76
N ALA A 95 -25.52 -0.71 9.95
CA ALA A 95 -25.50 -2.10 9.49
C ALA A 95 -25.44 -2.18 7.97
N GLU A 96 -26.25 -1.34 7.30
CA GLU A 96 -26.31 -1.23 5.85
C GLU A 96 -24.98 -0.77 5.25
N GLY A 97 -24.35 0.24 5.86
CA GLY A 97 -23.05 0.74 5.40
C GLY A 97 -21.92 -0.27 5.62
N LYS A 98 -21.93 -1.04 6.72
CA LYS A 98 -21.01 -2.16 6.92
C LYS A 98 -21.18 -3.23 5.84
N GLN A 99 -22.42 -3.57 5.51
CA GLN A 99 -22.71 -4.53 4.45
C GLN A 99 -22.21 -4.00 3.10
N GLU A 100 -22.51 -2.77 2.76
CA GLU A 100 -22.05 -2.10 1.53
C GLU A 100 -20.53 -2.12 1.43
N PHE A 101 -19.82 -1.78 2.52
CA PHE A 101 -18.37 -1.83 2.58
C PHE A 101 -17.82 -3.25 2.37
N GLN A 102 -18.41 -4.25 3.02
CA GLN A 102 -18.00 -5.65 2.87
C GLN A 102 -18.22 -6.15 1.43
N GLU A 103 -19.34 -5.79 0.82
CA GLU A 103 -19.64 -6.11 -0.58
C GLU A 103 -18.62 -5.47 -1.54
N TRP A 104 -18.21 -4.22 -1.27
CA TRP A 104 -17.15 -3.56 -2.03
C TRP A 104 -15.81 -4.26 -1.86
N LEU A 105 -15.40 -4.55 -0.64
CA LEU A 105 -14.14 -5.21 -0.35
C LEU A 105 -14.06 -6.58 -1.06
N GLN A 106 -15.12 -7.39 -0.92
CA GLN A 106 -15.20 -8.69 -1.57
C GLN A 106 -15.15 -8.57 -3.09
N PHE A 107 -15.92 -7.64 -3.66
CA PHE A 107 -15.95 -7.41 -5.10
C PHE A 107 -14.58 -6.97 -5.64
N LEU A 108 -13.92 -6.02 -4.99
CA LEU A 108 -12.60 -5.56 -5.41
C LEU A 108 -11.55 -6.67 -5.33
N CYS A 109 -11.58 -7.47 -4.27
CA CYS A 109 -10.69 -8.63 -4.15
C CYS A 109 -10.92 -9.67 -5.25
N GLN A 110 -12.17 -9.92 -5.64
CA GLN A 110 -12.52 -10.88 -6.69
C GLN A 110 -12.17 -10.39 -8.10
N GLU A 111 -12.36 -9.09 -8.36
CA GLU A 111 -12.16 -8.53 -9.71
C GLU A 111 -10.71 -8.16 -10.00
N LEU A 112 -9.93 -7.80 -8.96
CA LEU A 112 -8.58 -7.28 -9.12
C LEU A 112 -7.50 -8.29 -8.71
N GLU A 113 -7.83 -9.25 -7.84
CA GLU A 113 -6.84 -10.14 -7.21
C GLU A 113 -5.60 -9.35 -6.79
N PRO A 114 -5.75 -8.34 -5.89
CA PRO A 114 -4.72 -7.35 -5.65
C PRO A 114 -3.43 -8.00 -5.14
N ASP A 115 -2.30 -7.56 -5.66
CA ASP A 115 -0.98 -7.98 -5.20
C ASP A 115 -0.76 -7.58 -3.74
N HIS A 116 -1.08 -6.34 -3.42
CA HIS A 116 -1.25 -5.85 -2.06
C HIS A 116 -2.25 -4.70 -2.04
N GLY A 117 -2.79 -4.42 -0.87
CA GLY A 117 -3.71 -3.32 -0.66
C GLY A 117 -3.80 -2.94 0.80
N ASP A 118 -4.39 -1.79 1.04
CA ASP A 118 -4.62 -1.28 2.37
C ASP A 118 -5.92 -0.49 2.45
N CYS A 119 -6.54 -0.48 3.63
CA CYS A 119 -7.73 0.31 3.90
C CYS A 119 -7.70 0.83 5.33
N GLY A 120 -8.20 2.05 5.51
CA GLY A 120 -8.30 2.74 6.79
C GLY A 120 -8.86 4.14 6.58
N TYR A 121 -8.89 4.95 7.63
CA TYR A 121 -9.20 6.36 7.47
C TYR A 121 -8.08 7.09 6.73
N THR A 122 -8.46 7.98 5.82
CA THR A 122 -7.54 8.84 5.07
C THR A 122 -8.08 10.25 4.99
N LEU A 123 -7.19 11.22 4.80
CA LEU A 123 -7.62 12.57 4.44
C LEU A 123 -8.00 12.56 2.95
N VAL A 124 -9.26 12.82 2.67
CA VAL A 124 -9.73 13.02 1.29
C VAL A 124 -9.59 14.50 0.95
N MET A 125 -8.79 14.78 -0.06
CA MET A 125 -8.49 16.15 -0.46
C MET A 125 -9.20 16.52 -1.77
N PRO A 126 -9.36 17.81 -2.07
CA PRO A 126 -9.78 18.27 -3.39
C PRO A 126 -8.87 17.73 -4.50
N ARG A 127 -9.33 17.84 -5.75
CA ARG A 127 -8.53 17.40 -6.92
C ARG A 127 -7.16 18.13 -6.99
N ASP A 128 -7.12 19.40 -6.63
CA ASP A 128 -5.87 20.15 -6.44
C ASP A 128 -5.37 19.98 -5.00
N TYR A 129 -4.81 18.80 -4.73
CA TYR A 129 -4.42 18.37 -3.39
C TYR A 129 -3.13 19.00 -2.87
N TYR A 130 -2.35 19.67 -3.70
CA TYR A 130 -1.03 20.25 -3.31
C TYR A 130 -1.15 21.21 -2.14
N LEU A 131 -2.19 22.02 -2.12
CA LEU A 131 -2.43 23.01 -1.04
C LEU A 131 -2.76 22.36 0.31
N PHE A 132 -3.18 21.08 0.29
CA PHE A 132 -3.65 20.35 1.46
C PHE A 132 -2.69 19.26 1.95
N MET A 133 -1.59 19.04 1.24
CA MET A 133 -0.55 18.08 1.65
C MET A 133 0.04 18.37 3.04
N PRO A 134 0.26 19.65 3.47
CA PRO A 134 0.71 19.93 4.82
C PRO A 134 -0.24 19.41 5.90
N GLN A 135 -1.55 19.50 5.67
CA GLN A 135 -2.57 18.98 6.58
C GLN A 135 -2.55 17.45 6.66
N GLU A 136 -2.32 16.76 5.53
CA GLU A 136 -2.16 15.30 5.53
C GLU A 136 -0.92 14.91 6.35
N CYS A 137 0.20 15.61 6.19
CA CYS A 137 1.42 15.38 6.96
C CYS A 137 1.19 15.59 8.46
N GLU A 138 0.57 16.69 8.86
CA GLU A 138 0.23 16.99 10.26
C GLU A 138 -0.67 15.91 10.86
N LEU A 139 -1.75 15.54 10.16
CA LEU A 139 -2.69 14.54 10.61
C LEU A 139 -2.05 13.15 10.72
N ALA A 140 -1.18 12.77 9.78
CA ALA A 140 -0.50 11.50 9.82
C ALA A 140 0.53 11.38 10.96
N GLN A 141 1.12 12.49 11.38
CA GLN A 141 1.97 12.55 12.56
C GLN A 141 1.17 12.47 13.87
N ARG A 142 -0.04 13.03 13.88
CA ARG A 142 -0.93 13.02 15.05
C ARG A 142 -1.70 11.70 15.19
N TYR A 143 -2.16 11.14 14.09
CA TYR A 143 -2.96 9.92 14.01
C TYR A 143 -2.21 8.86 13.21
N GLN A 144 -1.39 8.08 13.87
CA GLN A 144 -0.47 7.14 13.22
C GLN A 144 -1.14 6.09 12.33
N ALA A 145 -2.43 5.81 12.55
CA ALA A 145 -3.21 4.87 11.74
C ALA A 145 -3.86 5.49 10.49
N ILE A 146 -3.68 6.79 10.23
CA ILE A 146 -4.16 7.41 9.00
C ILE A 146 -3.35 6.90 7.78
N VAL A 147 -4.09 6.57 6.74
CA VAL A 147 -3.52 6.24 5.42
C VAL A 147 -3.08 7.52 4.72
N VAL A 148 -1.81 7.63 4.36
CA VAL A 148 -1.29 8.71 3.52
C VAL A 148 -1.41 8.28 2.06
N ASN A 149 -2.32 8.86 1.31
CA ASN A 149 -2.67 8.37 -0.03
C ASN A 149 -2.60 9.41 -1.16
N SER A 150 -2.31 10.67 -0.85
CA SER A 150 -2.33 11.77 -1.82
C SER A 150 -1.43 11.55 -3.04
N THR A 151 -0.32 10.86 -2.87
CA THR A 151 0.69 10.66 -3.92
C THR A 151 0.89 9.19 -4.30
N VAL A 152 -0.07 8.31 -3.99
CA VAL A 152 0.07 6.86 -4.29
C VAL A 152 0.42 6.58 -5.75
N HIS A 153 -0.11 7.37 -6.68
CA HIS A 153 0.14 7.27 -8.12
C HIS A 153 1.61 7.51 -8.50
N MET A 154 2.38 8.24 -7.68
CA MET A 154 3.80 8.53 -7.91
C MET A 154 4.71 7.42 -7.39
N HIS A 155 4.24 6.66 -6.41
CA HIS A 155 5.04 5.64 -5.74
C HIS A 155 4.79 4.22 -6.26
N LYS A 156 4.10 4.09 -7.39
CA LYS A 156 3.75 2.81 -8.01
C LYS A 156 4.94 1.87 -8.26
N THR A 157 6.13 2.41 -8.50
CA THR A 157 7.36 1.62 -8.70
C THR A 157 7.98 1.13 -7.41
N ASN A 158 7.74 1.84 -6.30
CA ASN A 158 8.37 1.57 -5.01
C ASN A 158 7.84 0.29 -4.35
N TYR A 159 6.60 -0.09 -4.63
CA TYR A 159 5.95 -1.23 -3.98
C TYR A 159 5.89 -2.49 -4.84
N ARG A 160 6.76 -2.60 -5.86
CA ARG A 160 6.72 -3.75 -6.79
C ARG A 160 6.96 -5.10 -6.12
N ASN A 161 7.89 -5.16 -5.16
CA ASN A 161 8.26 -6.37 -4.42
C ASN A 161 8.12 -6.20 -2.91
N SER A 162 7.40 -5.19 -2.49
CA SER A 162 7.16 -4.85 -1.09
C SER A 162 5.75 -4.32 -0.91
N ILE A 163 5.30 -4.26 0.32
CA ILE A 163 4.04 -3.65 0.69
C ILE A 163 4.30 -2.28 1.33
N ARG A 164 3.31 -1.39 1.27
CA ARG A 164 3.46 -0.03 1.78
C ARG A 164 3.60 0.01 3.31
N SER A 165 2.61 -0.51 4.03
CA SER A 165 2.56 -0.44 5.49
C SER A 165 1.39 -1.28 6.03
N VAL A 166 1.29 -1.39 7.36
CA VAL A 166 0.09 -1.85 8.05
C VAL A 166 -0.95 -0.75 8.07
N GLN A 167 -2.19 -1.14 7.81
CA GLN A 167 -3.38 -0.35 8.02
C GLN A 167 -4.48 -1.19 8.68
N TRP A 168 -5.65 -0.62 8.93
CA TRP A 168 -6.79 -1.37 9.47
C TRP A 168 -7.05 -2.66 8.72
N LEU A 169 -7.13 -2.60 7.38
CA LEU A 169 -7.05 -3.77 6.52
C LEU A 169 -5.73 -3.75 5.77
N THR A 170 -5.01 -4.85 5.82
CA THR A 170 -3.79 -5.10 5.05
C THR A 170 -4.04 -6.32 4.18
N LEU A 171 -3.99 -6.16 2.85
CA LEU A 171 -4.21 -7.22 1.87
C LEU A 171 -2.86 -7.68 1.33
N LEU A 172 -2.64 -8.99 1.33
CA LEU A 172 -1.41 -9.63 0.87
C LEU A 172 -1.72 -10.73 -0.12
N ALA A 173 -1.13 -10.67 -1.32
CA ALA A 173 -1.16 -11.80 -2.25
C ALA A 173 -0.37 -13.01 -1.70
N ASP A 174 -0.68 -14.20 -2.22
CA ASP A 174 -0.07 -15.46 -1.81
C ASP A 174 1.45 -15.42 -1.87
N ARG A 175 2.04 -14.73 -2.85
CA ARG A 175 3.51 -14.58 -2.95
C ARG A 175 4.14 -13.91 -1.72
N TYR A 176 3.43 -12.96 -1.10
CA TYR A 176 3.90 -12.33 0.15
C TYR A 176 3.68 -13.23 1.35
N ILE A 177 2.58 -13.97 1.37
CA ILE A 177 2.27 -14.93 2.43
C ILE A 177 3.34 -16.03 2.45
N GLU A 178 3.75 -16.54 1.30
CA GLU A 178 4.84 -17.53 1.19
C GLU A 178 6.17 -16.97 1.70
N ARG A 179 6.48 -15.71 1.37
CA ARG A 179 7.70 -15.02 1.89
C ARG A 179 7.69 -14.84 3.41
N LEU A 180 6.50 -14.81 4.03
CA LEU A 180 6.31 -14.75 5.48
C LEU A 180 6.30 -16.14 6.16
N GLY A 181 6.58 -17.21 5.43
CA GLY A 181 6.61 -18.57 5.95
C GLY A 181 5.33 -19.37 5.75
N GLY A 182 4.46 -18.92 4.87
CA GLY A 182 3.21 -19.57 4.48
C GLY A 182 2.02 -19.22 5.38
N GLU A 183 0.81 -19.50 4.88
CA GLU A 183 -0.43 -19.13 5.57
C GLU A 183 -0.57 -19.73 6.97
N ALA A 184 -0.11 -20.97 7.16
CA ALA A 184 -0.18 -21.62 8.47
C ALA A 184 0.66 -20.86 9.52
N HIS A 185 1.84 -20.35 9.12
CA HIS A 185 2.69 -19.54 9.97
C HIS A 185 2.03 -18.18 10.29
N VAL A 186 1.55 -17.48 9.26
CA VAL A 186 0.86 -16.19 9.40
C VAL A 186 -0.33 -16.32 10.38
N ARG A 187 -1.18 -17.33 10.18
CA ARG A 187 -2.31 -17.59 11.08
C ARG A 187 -1.85 -17.87 12.51
N LYS A 188 -0.85 -18.72 12.68
CA LYS A 188 -0.31 -19.05 14.01
C LYS A 188 0.20 -17.83 14.76
N VAL A 189 0.95 -16.95 14.08
CA VAL A 189 1.53 -15.75 14.70
C VAL A 189 0.44 -14.73 15.07
N LEU A 190 -0.51 -14.48 14.17
CA LEU A 190 -1.50 -13.44 14.35
C LEU A 190 -2.69 -13.88 15.23
N SER A 191 -3.01 -15.17 15.31
CA SER A 191 -4.08 -15.67 16.18
C SER A 191 -3.79 -15.50 17.68
N ALA A 192 -2.57 -15.14 18.06
CA ALA A 192 -2.24 -14.77 19.43
C ALA A 192 -2.92 -13.47 19.90
N ASN A 193 -3.36 -12.63 18.97
CA ASN A 193 -4.14 -11.43 19.26
C ASN A 193 -5.59 -11.62 18.78
N PRO A 194 -6.60 -11.70 19.69
CA PRO A 194 -7.98 -11.96 19.33
C PRO A 194 -8.66 -10.84 18.52
N GLU A 195 -8.09 -9.64 18.51
CA GLU A 195 -8.58 -8.51 17.71
C GLU A 195 -8.22 -8.64 16.23
N ILE A 196 -7.27 -9.54 15.87
CA ILE A 196 -6.86 -9.71 14.49
C ILE A 196 -7.70 -10.80 13.83
N THR A 197 -8.36 -10.46 12.74
CA THR A 197 -9.10 -11.41 11.91
C THR A 197 -8.43 -11.62 10.56
N LEU A 198 -8.56 -12.82 10.02
CA LEU A 198 -7.92 -13.26 8.79
C LEU A 198 -8.95 -13.84 7.83
N THR A 199 -9.17 -13.17 6.71
CA THR A 199 -10.14 -13.57 5.70
C THR A 199 -9.47 -13.87 4.37
N ARG A 200 -9.74 -15.03 3.79
CA ARG A 200 -9.19 -15.43 2.49
C ARG A 200 -9.96 -14.77 1.35
N TYR A 201 -9.24 -14.34 0.32
CA TYR A 201 -9.79 -13.98 -0.98
C TYR A 201 -9.04 -14.74 -2.09
N PRO A 202 -9.55 -14.78 -3.34
CA PRO A 202 -8.83 -15.41 -4.45
C PRO A 202 -7.44 -14.80 -4.61
N GLY A 203 -6.39 -15.61 -4.45
CA GLY A 203 -4.99 -15.19 -4.59
C GLY A 203 -4.36 -14.48 -3.38
N GLY A 204 -5.07 -14.39 -2.22
CA GLY A 204 -4.47 -13.69 -1.08
C GLY A 204 -5.25 -13.76 0.23
N LEU A 205 -4.79 -12.98 1.20
CA LEU A 205 -5.31 -12.89 2.57
C LEU A 205 -5.52 -11.44 2.98
N ILE A 206 -6.66 -11.15 3.59
CA ILE A 206 -6.96 -9.89 4.27
C ILE A 206 -6.62 -10.08 5.75
N ILE A 207 -5.78 -9.20 6.28
CA ILE A 207 -5.47 -9.10 7.70
C ILE A 207 -6.17 -7.86 8.22
N GLN A 208 -7.09 -8.01 9.18
CA GLN A 208 -7.86 -6.92 9.75
C GLN A 208 -7.45 -6.68 11.21
N ALA A 209 -7.09 -5.45 11.53
CA ALA A 209 -6.65 -4.99 12.84
C ALA A 209 -7.80 -4.36 13.64
N GLY A 210 -8.61 -5.18 14.29
CA GLY A 210 -9.79 -4.74 15.03
C GLY A 210 -11.04 -4.52 14.18
N ASP A 211 -12.17 -4.26 14.82
CA ASP A 211 -13.48 -4.15 14.16
C ASP A 211 -13.64 -2.88 13.33
N TYR A 212 -12.89 -1.82 13.68
CA TYR A 212 -12.97 -0.50 13.04
C TYR A 212 -11.57 0.06 12.78
N PRO A 213 -11.42 0.91 11.76
CA PRO A 213 -10.19 1.67 11.58
C PRO A 213 -9.96 2.60 12.77
N ASP A 214 -8.70 2.68 13.21
CA ASP A 214 -8.33 3.50 14.37
C ASP A 214 -8.13 4.97 14.00
N LEU A 215 -8.60 5.88 14.86
CA LEU A 215 -8.33 7.32 14.82
C LEU A 215 -7.80 7.83 16.15
N THR A 216 -7.32 6.94 17.03
CA THR A 216 -6.80 7.34 18.32
C THR A 216 -5.53 8.16 18.13
N ALA A 217 -5.50 9.36 18.71
CA ALA A 217 -4.26 10.13 18.79
C ALA A 217 -3.31 9.47 19.82
N GLY A 218 -2.05 9.34 19.45
CA GLY A 218 -1.03 8.71 20.30
C GLY A 218 -0.74 7.26 19.90
N THR A 219 -0.74 6.34 20.86
CA THR A 219 -0.35 4.95 20.61
C THR A 219 -1.47 4.14 19.94
N PRO A 220 -1.26 3.61 18.73
CA PRO A 220 -2.20 2.72 18.05
C PRO A 220 -2.46 1.42 18.85
N PRO A 221 -3.56 0.71 18.54
CA PRO A 221 -3.86 -0.60 19.11
C PRO A 221 -2.75 -1.63 18.91
N GLU A 222 -2.62 -2.57 19.83
CA GLU A 222 -1.59 -3.63 19.78
C GLU A 222 -1.67 -4.48 18.50
N SER A 223 -2.84 -4.63 17.92
CA SER A 223 -3.05 -5.35 16.66
C SER A 223 -2.22 -4.80 15.51
N TYR A 224 -2.05 -3.47 15.41
CA TYR A 224 -1.21 -2.85 14.37
C TYR A 224 0.27 -3.21 14.53
N TYR A 225 0.77 -3.19 15.76
CA TYR A 225 2.15 -3.56 16.05
C TYR A 225 2.41 -5.04 15.77
N ARG A 226 1.48 -5.91 16.16
CA ARG A 226 1.58 -7.36 15.90
C ARG A 226 1.59 -7.70 14.41
N ILE A 227 0.74 -7.05 13.64
CA ILE A 227 0.74 -7.22 12.18
C ILE A 227 2.05 -6.69 11.62
N ASN A 228 2.52 -5.53 12.07
CA ASN A 228 3.77 -4.94 11.59
C ASN A 228 4.99 -5.81 11.89
N GLU A 229 5.10 -6.41 13.08
CA GLU A 229 6.19 -7.35 13.42
C GLU A 229 6.27 -8.49 12.38
N LEU A 230 5.12 -9.02 11.97
CA LEU A 230 5.07 -10.09 10.97
C LEU A 230 5.44 -9.60 9.57
N ILE A 231 4.87 -8.47 9.12
CA ILE A 231 5.02 -8.01 7.72
C ILE A 231 6.25 -7.15 7.49
N ARG A 232 6.92 -6.67 8.54
CA ARG A 232 8.11 -5.84 8.45
C ARG A 232 9.16 -6.37 7.45
N PRO A 233 9.42 -7.69 7.34
CA PRO A 233 10.33 -8.24 6.36
C PRO A 233 9.95 -8.02 4.89
N ILE A 234 8.70 -7.75 4.58
CA ILE A 234 8.20 -7.50 3.22
C ILE A 234 7.75 -6.05 3.01
N ARG A 235 7.83 -5.21 4.05
CA ARG A 235 7.48 -3.79 3.98
C ARG A 235 8.51 -3.03 3.14
N TYR A 236 8.06 -2.00 2.44
CA TYR A 236 8.92 -1.11 1.69
C TYR A 236 9.97 -0.46 2.57
N VAL A 237 11.21 -0.52 2.13
CA VAL A 237 12.33 0.20 2.72
C VAL A 237 12.56 1.47 1.92
N ARG A 238 12.49 2.62 2.59
CA ARG A 238 12.64 3.91 1.93
C ARG A 238 14.00 4.03 1.25
N GLN A 239 13.99 4.42 -0.01
CA GLN A 239 15.20 4.72 -0.75
C GLN A 239 15.58 6.19 -0.58
N GLU A 240 16.85 6.51 -0.67
CA GLU A 240 17.34 7.89 -0.66
C GLU A 240 16.64 8.72 -1.75
N GLY A 241 16.30 9.95 -1.41
CA GLY A 241 15.55 10.84 -2.30
C GLY A 241 14.03 10.59 -2.35
N HIS A 242 13.52 9.50 -1.76
CA HIS A 242 12.08 9.24 -1.70
C HIS A 242 11.42 9.99 -0.53
N SER A 243 10.34 10.69 -0.81
CA SER A 243 9.43 11.31 0.17
C SER A 243 7.98 11.02 -0.22
N LEU A 244 7.10 10.87 0.78
CA LEU A 244 5.66 10.67 0.56
C LEU A 244 4.98 11.88 -0.08
N HIS A 245 5.55 13.07 0.09
CA HIS A 245 5.08 14.29 -0.56
C HIS A 245 6.14 14.87 -1.47
N PHE A 246 5.77 15.86 -2.30
CA PHE A 246 6.72 16.74 -2.95
C PHE A 246 7.38 17.64 -1.92
N LEU A 247 8.55 18.16 -2.24
CA LEU A 247 9.28 19.06 -1.36
C LEU A 247 8.49 20.36 -1.13
N GLY A 248 8.40 20.77 0.14
CA GLY A 248 7.71 21.98 0.54
C GLY A 248 7.65 22.13 2.07
N GLU A 249 7.38 23.34 2.54
CA GLU A 249 7.17 23.58 3.97
C GLU A 249 5.92 22.85 4.48
N GLY A 250 6.02 22.17 5.62
CA GLY A 250 4.95 21.38 6.20
C GLY A 250 4.66 20.03 5.50
N HIS A 251 5.41 19.70 4.44
CA HIS A 251 5.27 18.42 3.73
C HIS A 251 6.09 17.32 4.39
N PHE A 252 5.81 16.05 4.02
CA PHE A 252 6.70 14.96 4.39
C PHE A 252 8.09 15.18 3.81
N THR A 253 9.10 15.16 4.67
CA THR A 253 10.51 15.11 4.31
C THR A 253 10.96 13.65 4.16
N GLY A 254 12.22 13.42 3.77
CA GLY A 254 12.80 12.07 3.80
C GLY A 254 12.75 11.45 5.21
N GLU A 255 13.07 12.24 6.23
CA GLU A 255 13.06 11.81 7.63
C GLU A 255 11.65 11.47 8.13
N THR A 256 10.69 12.38 7.99
CA THR A 256 9.31 12.14 8.43
C THR A 256 8.63 11.04 7.61
N THR A 257 9.04 10.83 6.34
CA THR A 257 8.65 9.69 5.53
C THR A 257 9.16 8.38 6.13
N GLN A 258 10.43 8.33 6.52
CA GLN A 258 11.01 7.17 7.19
C GLN A 258 10.28 6.87 8.49
N GLN A 259 10.07 7.89 9.34
CA GLN A 259 9.31 7.76 10.59
C GLN A 259 7.90 7.23 10.34
N TRP A 260 7.23 7.67 9.29
CA TRP A 260 5.89 7.16 8.95
C TRP A 260 5.91 5.68 8.54
N TYR A 261 6.89 5.21 7.79
CA TYR A 261 7.02 3.79 7.46
C TYR A 261 7.31 2.96 8.71
N GLU A 262 8.10 3.47 9.64
CA GLU A 262 8.57 2.77 10.84
C GLU A 262 7.69 2.99 12.08
N ARG A 263 6.58 3.72 11.95
CA ARG A 263 5.73 4.14 13.07
C ARG A 263 5.19 3.03 13.98
N TYR A 264 5.21 1.80 13.49
CA TYR A 264 4.82 0.60 14.28
C TYR A 264 6.00 -0.29 14.61
N ASP A 265 7.23 0.15 14.38
CA ASP A 265 8.40 -0.66 14.70
C ASP A 265 8.67 -0.65 16.19
N ARG A 266 8.86 -1.85 16.75
CA ARG A 266 9.25 -2.06 18.15
C ARG A 266 10.45 -3.00 18.19
N GLY A 267 11.51 -2.56 18.87
CA GLY A 267 12.71 -3.36 19.03
C GLY A 267 13.49 -3.63 17.72
N PRO A 268 14.55 -4.44 17.82
CA PRO A 268 15.33 -4.81 16.66
C PRO A 268 14.48 -5.62 15.68
N MET A 269 14.72 -5.42 14.39
CA MET A 269 14.07 -6.20 13.36
C MET A 269 14.50 -7.66 13.47
N VAL A 270 13.54 -8.58 13.66
CA VAL A 270 13.79 -9.99 13.40
C VAL A 270 13.91 -10.14 11.89
N VAL A 271 15.14 -10.06 11.38
CA VAL A 271 15.38 -10.15 9.95
C VAL A 271 15.15 -11.61 9.53
N SER A 272 14.13 -11.81 8.71
CA SER A 272 13.88 -13.10 8.06
C SER A 272 15.08 -13.49 7.18
N PRO A 273 15.27 -14.77 6.89
CA PRO A 273 16.27 -15.17 5.91
C PRO A 273 16.13 -14.36 4.63
N LEU A 274 17.24 -13.91 4.08
CA LEU A 274 17.34 -13.19 2.83
C LEU A 274 17.71 -14.19 1.74
N TYR A 275 16.96 -14.26 0.66
CA TYR A 275 17.27 -15.16 -0.45
C TYR A 275 18.02 -14.42 -1.57
N ALA A 276 18.86 -15.15 -2.29
CA ALA A 276 19.58 -14.59 -3.42
C ALA A 276 18.63 -13.90 -4.41
N GLY A 277 19.01 -12.68 -4.85
CA GLY A 277 18.20 -11.80 -5.68
C GLY A 277 17.27 -10.86 -4.90
N GLU A 278 17.05 -11.09 -3.60
CA GLU A 278 16.29 -10.18 -2.76
C GLU A 278 17.19 -9.04 -2.23
N PRO A 279 16.67 -7.81 -2.13
CA PRO A 279 17.42 -6.70 -1.55
C PRO A 279 17.59 -6.87 -0.05
N ALA A 280 18.81 -6.69 0.46
CA ALA A 280 19.09 -6.66 1.88
C ALA A 280 18.30 -5.54 2.56
N ARG A 281 17.78 -5.82 3.76
CA ARG A 281 16.90 -4.90 4.48
C ARG A 281 17.62 -3.99 5.45
N VAL A 282 18.81 -4.41 5.84
CA VAL A 282 19.71 -3.71 6.75
C VAL A 282 21.14 -3.87 6.26
N ASP A 283 21.98 -2.90 6.60
CA ASP A 283 23.42 -3.05 6.48
C ASP A 283 23.88 -4.09 7.51
N GLY A 284 24.56 -5.12 7.07
CA GLY A 284 24.89 -6.17 8.01
C GLY A 284 25.89 -7.19 7.49
N TYR A 285 26.39 -7.97 8.44
CA TYR A 285 27.14 -9.18 8.18
C TYR A 285 26.17 -10.35 8.10
N TRP A 286 26.26 -11.10 7.01
CA TRP A 286 25.35 -12.18 6.70
C TRP A 286 26.11 -13.47 6.49
N THR A 287 25.50 -14.59 6.89
CA THR A 287 26.05 -15.94 6.66
C THR A 287 25.02 -16.83 5.97
N THR A 288 25.50 -17.86 5.29
CA THR A 288 24.63 -18.86 4.68
C THR A 288 24.89 -20.24 5.22
N LYS A 289 23.86 -21.09 5.29
CA LYS A 289 23.98 -22.52 5.54
C LYS A 289 24.32 -23.24 4.24
N GLY A 290 25.59 -23.49 4.02
CA GLY A 290 26.12 -24.23 2.88
C GLY A 290 27.53 -24.73 3.17
N ARG A 291 28.20 -25.28 2.20
CA ARG A 291 29.58 -25.69 2.34
C ARG A 291 30.45 -24.54 2.85
N GLU A 292 30.93 -24.64 4.08
CA GLU A 292 31.71 -23.65 4.81
C GLU A 292 30.97 -22.33 5.02
N ASN A 293 30.85 -21.86 6.26
CA ASN A 293 30.19 -20.61 6.64
C ASN A 293 30.78 -19.43 5.86
N VAL A 294 30.15 -19.08 4.73
CA VAL A 294 30.54 -17.89 3.97
C VAL A 294 29.91 -16.71 4.67
N GLU A 295 30.74 -15.80 5.12
CA GLU A 295 30.29 -14.50 5.63
C GLU A 295 30.44 -13.43 4.54
N THR A 296 29.45 -12.56 4.40
CA THR A 296 29.50 -11.44 3.47
C THR A 296 28.82 -10.22 4.08
N ILE A 297 29.10 -9.06 3.53
CA ILE A 297 28.44 -7.83 3.87
C ILE A 297 27.43 -7.51 2.77
N PHE A 298 26.16 -7.32 3.15
CA PHE A 298 25.19 -6.68 2.29
C PHE A 298 24.83 -5.33 2.87
N LEU A 299 24.83 -4.31 2.02
CA LEU A 299 24.29 -3.00 2.33
C LEU A 299 22.80 -2.99 2.02
N GLN A 300 22.04 -2.22 2.78
CA GLN A 300 20.60 -2.05 2.59
C GLN A 300 20.27 -1.70 1.14
N GLY A 301 19.31 -2.42 0.56
CA GLY A 301 18.89 -2.27 -0.83
C GLY A 301 19.74 -3.02 -1.84
N THR A 302 20.91 -3.57 -1.48
CA THR A 302 21.70 -4.39 -2.41
C THR A 302 21.14 -5.81 -2.51
N PRO A 303 21.04 -6.38 -3.73
CA PRO A 303 20.55 -7.74 -3.88
C PRO A 303 21.56 -8.76 -3.30
N ALA A 304 21.02 -9.72 -2.55
CA ALA A 304 21.83 -10.86 -2.09
C ALA A 304 22.29 -11.72 -3.28
N ILE A 305 23.49 -12.27 -3.16
CA ILE A 305 24.11 -13.06 -4.22
C ILE A 305 23.83 -14.56 -4.03
N ASP A 306 23.84 -15.30 -5.12
CA ASP A 306 23.91 -16.76 -5.07
C ASP A 306 25.33 -17.23 -4.77
N ILE A 307 25.45 -18.38 -4.11
CA ILE A 307 26.70 -19.07 -3.93
C ILE A 307 26.85 -20.18 -4.97
N GLU A 308 28.03 -20.32 -5.51
CA GLU A 308 28.35 -21.36 -6.46
C GLU A 308 28.04 -22.77 -5.90
N GLY A 309 27.24 -23.52 -6.67
CA GLY A 309 26.77 -24.85 -6.30
C GLY A 309 25.38 -24.90 -5.70
N ASN A 310 24.75 -23.74 -5.42
CA ASN A 310 23.32 -23.66 -5.08
C ASN A 310 22.49 -23.48 -6.33
N PRO A 311 21.25 -23.99 -6.38
CA PRO A 311 20.32 -23.63 -7.43
C PRO A 311 20.07 -22.10 -7.43
N PRO A 312 19.94 -21.44 -8.59
CA PRO A 312 19.74 -20.00 -8.69
C PRO A 312 18.54 -19.52 -7.84
N GLY A 313 18.72 -18.45 -7.08
CA GLY A 313 17.71 -17.87 -6.19
C GLY A 313 17.41 -18.67 -4.93
N ARG A 314 18.19 -19.71 -4.63
CA ARG A 314 17.95 -20.58 -3.47
C ARG A 314 18.96 -20.42 -2.33
N THR A 315 19.96 -19.57 -2.48
CA THR A 315 20.90 -19.28 -1.38
C THR A 315 20.16 -18.50 -0.28
N GLU A 316 20.08 -19.09 0.90
CA GLU A 316 19.50 -18.48 2.10
C GLU A 316 20.60 -17.82 2.93
N TRP A 317 20.46 -16.52 3.14
CA TRP A 317 21.35 -15.72 3.98
C TRP A 317 20.68 -15.38 5.30
N ARG A 318 21.42 -15.44 6.39
CA ARG A 318 20.98 -15.09 7.74
C ARG A 318 21.83 -13.97 8.30
N LEU A 319 21.22 -12.97 8.86
CA LEU A 319 21.89 -11.87 9.51
C LEU A 319 22.64 -12.37 10.75
N ILE A 320 23.95 -12.08 10.84
CA ILE A 320 24.78 -12.31 12.01
C ILE A 320 24.70 -11.10 12.94
N ARG A 321 24.89 -9.91 12.38
CA ARG A 321 24.83 -8.63 13.11
C ARG A 321 24.59 -7.49 12.13
N GLU A 322 23.89 -6.47 12.58
CA GLU A 322 23.75 -5.20 11.85
C GLU A 322 25.04 -4.39 11.93
N ILE A 323 25.31 -3.60 10.89
CA ILE A 323 26.35 -2.58 10.90
C ILE A 323 25.66 -1.30 11.42
N PRO A 324 26.10 -0.76 12.57
CA PRO A 324 25.55 0.50 13.06
C PRO A 324 25.78 1.60 12.03
N HIS A 325 24.74 2.36 11.70
CA HIS A 325 24.94 3.63 11.05
C HIS A 325 25.55 4.58 12.08
N ASP A 326 26.80 4.96 11.90
CA ASP A 326 27.37 6.06 12.65
C ASP A 326 26.59 7.31 12.22
N ASP A 327 25.83 7.90 13.15
CA ASP A 327 25.08 9.15 12.96
C ASP A 327 25.97 10.41 12.76
N GLU A 328 27.23 10.21 12.39
CA GLU A 328 28.18 11.28 12.10
C GLU A 328 28.77 11.12 10.70
N ARG A 329 28.06 11.65 9.69
CA ARG A 329 28.70 12.26 8.51
C ARG A 329 27.83 13.34 7.90
#